data_f6b4f72149099db4bfcb34ed9936aaa7
#
_entry.id   f6b4f72149099db4bfcb34ed9936aaa7
#
_cell.length_a   1.000
_cell.length_b   1.000
_cell.length_c   1.000
_cell.angle_alpha   90.00
_cell.angle_beta   90.00
_cell.angle_gamma   90.00
#
_symmetry.space_group_name_H-M   'P 1'
#
loop_
_entity.id
_entity.type
_entity.pdbx_description
1 polymer ?
#
loop_
_entity_poly.entity_id
_entity_poly.type
_entity_poly.pdbx_seq_one_letter_code
_entity_poly.pdbx_strand_id
1 'polypeptide(L)'
;MAERSIIDRLDDAVAALAEGRQADLTNLAPELSALVEVAQGLVGLPRETFKAELQQQLIRRDVMSSPAEQQEFTEEQAAKDSYEGSVKEDKMRRENRRAITPYLTVHKPGELIDFVTEAFGGIEHFRATGSAGGMHAEVSIGDSVVMIGGAEHIEPMPTAIHLYVPNVDEAYERALKAGATSLMPVADQPYGERSGGVEDVHGNRWYIATPFVPLQEIAKDLHTVTVYFHPIGAQRFIDFVTNAFSGKELMRHAEGDMILHAKVQIGNSVIELGEARYETQPLPTAIYLYVDDVDTTYEQALNAGGVSMLAPTDQPYGDRNAWVKDPFANVWYIAAPIKT
;
A
#
# COMPACT_ATOMS: atom_id res chain seq x y z
N MET A 1 50.27 -18.24 -14.44
CA MET A 1 49.31 -17.81 -13.42
C MET A 1 47.94 -18.09 -14.02
N ALA A 2 47.17 -18.96 -13.39
CA ALA A 2 45.82 -19.27 -13.91
C ALA A 2 44.97 -17.98 -13.90
N GLU A 3 44.36 -17.66 -15.02
CA GLU A 3 43.37 -16.59 -15.11
C GLU A 3 42.20 -16.94 -14.19
N ARG A 4 41.95 -16.11 -13.17
CA ARG A 4 40.77 -16.27 -12.32
C ARG A 4 39.51 -16.11 -13.17
N SER A 5 38.55 -16.98 -12.93
CA SER A 5 37.26 -16.90 -13.65
C SER A 5 36.55 -15.59 -13.37
N ILE A 6 35.69 -15.14 -14.26
CA ILE A 6 34.85 -13.96 -14.08
C ILE A 6 33.99 -14.14 -12.84
N ILE A 7 33.53 -15.35 -12.53
CA ILE A 7 32.75 -15.72 -11.37
C ILE A 7 33.54 -15.47 -10.08
N ASP A 8 34.81 -15.91 -9.99
CA ASP A 8 35.63 -15.69 -8.78
C ASP A 8 35.85 -14.21 -8.50
N ARG A 9 35.99 -13.39 -9.56
CA ARG A 9 36.16 -11.93 -9.43
C ARG A 9 34.88 -11.21 -9.00
N LEU A 10 33.73 -11.72 -9.49
CA LEU A 10 32.42 -11.20 -9.08
C LEU A 10 32.14 -11.54 -7.61
N ASP A 11 32.44 -12.76 -7.17
CA ASP A 11 32.31 -13.19 -5.79
C ASP A 11 33.19 -12.36 -4.84
N ASP A 12 34.45 -12.08 -5.23
CA ASP A 12 35.35 -11.19 -4.49
C ASP A 12 34.79 -9.76 -4.38
N ALA A 13 34.20 -9.23 -5.46
CA ALA A 13 33.59 -7.90 -5.49
C ALA A 13 32.35 -7.83 -4.57
N VAL A 14 31.47 -8.83 -4.65
CA VAL A 14 30.25 -8.94 -3.82
C VAL A 14 30.63 -9.13 -2.34
N ALA A 15 31.64 -9.94 -2.04
CA ALA A 15 32.15 -10.14 -0.68
C ALA A 15 32.73 -8.84 -0.10
N ALA A 16 33.49 -8.07 -0.89
CA ALA A 16 34.02 -6.77 -0.50
C ALA A 16 32.90 -5.78 -0.13
N LEU A 17 31.83 -5.73 -0.94
CA LEU A 17 30.66 -4.89 -0.69
C LEU A 17 29.91 -5.32 0.59
N ALA A 18 29.76 -6.63 0.80
CA ALA A 18 29.11 -7.16 2.00
C ALA A 18 29.85 -6.80 3.29
N GLU A 19 31.18 -6.65 3.21
CA GLU A 19 32.04 -6.26 4.33
C GLU A 19 32.26 -4.73 4.43
N GLY A 20 31.56 -3.93 3.61
CA GLY A 20 31.69 -2.47 3.57
C GLY A 20 33.02 -1.97 3.00
N ARG A 21 33.73 -2.81 2.25
CA ARG A 21 34.98 -2.47 1.55
C ARG A 21 34.69 -2.07 0.11
N GLN A 22 35.59 -1.30 -0.49
CA GLN A 22 35.51 -0.93 -1.90
C GLN A 22 35.84 -2.15 -2.79
N ALA A 23 34.98 -2.48 -3.75
CA ALA A 23 35.19 -3.58 -4.68
C ALA A 23 36.25 -3.22 -5.75
N ASP A 24 37.10 -4.20 -6.11
CA ASP A 24 38.03 -4.05 -7.23
C ASP A 24 37.29 -4.38 -8.55
N LEU A 25 37.08 -3.34 -9.38
CA LEU A 25 36.38 -3.42 -10.66
C LEU A 25 37.32 -3.67 -11.85
N THR A 26 38.63 -3.80 -11.61
CA THR A 26 39.62 -4.01 -12.68
C THR A 26 39.38 -5.34 -13.37
N ASN A 27 39.18 -5.30 -14.68
CA ASN A 27 38.94 -6.46 -15.57
C ASN A 27 37.54 -7.12 -15.42
N LEU A 28 36.53 -6.42 -14.92
CA LEU A 28 35.12 -6.76 -15.10
C LEU A 28 34.62 -6.18 -16.43
N ALA A 29 33.66 -6.86 -17.06
CA ALA A 29 32.96 -6.31 -18.21
C ALA A 29 32.26 -4.99 -17.86
N PRO A 30 32.17 -4.00 -18.77
CA PRO A 30 31.62 -2.68 -18.46
C PRO A 30 30.22 -2.71 -17.83
N GLU A 31 29.37 -3.66 -18.27
CA GLU A 31 28.02 -3.83 -17.78
C GLU A 31 28.01 -4.38 -16.34
N LEU A 32 28.96 -5.23 -15.97
CA LEU A 32 29.11 -5.79 -14.63
C LEU A 32 29.73 -4.74 -13.68
N SER A 33 30.67 -3.94 -14.17
CA SER A 33 31.23 -2.81 -13.40
C SER A 33 30.16 -1.81 -13.02
N ALA A 34 29.26 -1.45 -13.95
CA ALA A 34 28.15 -0.53 -13.68
C ALA A 34 27.18 -1.09 -12.63
N LEU A 35 26.90 -2.40 -12.63
CA LEU A 35 26.03 -3.04 -11.63
C LEU A 35 26.68 -3.08 -10.24
N VAL A 36 27.99 -3.31 -10.16
CA VAL A 36 28.73 -3.28 -8.89
C VAL A 36 28.81 -1.85 -8.34
N GLU A 37 28.95 -0.83 -9.19
CA GLU A 37 28.90 0.59 -8.78
C GLU A 37 27.53 0.97 -8.20
N VAL A 38 26.43 0.51 -8.82
CA VAL A 38 25.08 0.70 -8.28
C VAL A 38 24.94 -0.01 -6.92
N ALA A 39 25.47 -1.24 -6.79
CA ALA A 39 25.46 -1.99 -5.54
C ALA A 39 26.30 -1.30 -4.45
N GLN A 40 27.40 -0.61 -4.79
CA GLN A 40 28.20 0.20 -3.83
C GLN A 40 27.38 1.35 -3.23
N GLY A 41 26.50 1.97 -4.00
CA GLY A 41 25.58 3.03 -3.54
C GLY A 41 24.48 2.53 -2.60
N LEU A 42 24.25 1.19 -2.56
CA LEU A 42 23.23 0.54 -1.74
C LEU A 42 23.79 -0.12 -0.46
N VAL A 43 25.08 0.03 -0.18
CA VAL A 43 25.74 -0.47 1.04
C VAL A 43 25.19 0.27 2.26
N GLY A 44 24.40 -0.41 3.06
CA GLY A 44 23.71 0.14 4.23
C GLY A 44 22.22 -0.20 4.31
N LEU A 45 21.63 -0.74 3.24
CA LEU A 45 20.26 -1.20 3.26
C LEU A 45 20.13 -2.63 3.82
N PRO A 46 19.27 -2.88 4.81
CA PRO A 46 19.22 -4.14 5.55
C PRO A 46 18.31 -5.18 4.88
N ARG A 47 18.77 -5.89 3.83
CA ARG A 47 18.07 -7.10 3.34
C ARG A 47 19.06 -8.13 2.80
N GLU A 48 19.26 -9.21 3.55
CA GLU A 48 20.00 -10.40 3.10
C GLU A 48 19.37 -11.02 1.82
N THR A 49 18.04 -10.90 1.65
CA THR A 49 17.32 -11.34 0.44
C THR A 49 17.74 -10.58 -0.82
N PHE A 50 17.95 -9.26 -0.74
CA PHE A 50 18.39 -8.45 -1.86
C PHE A 50 19.79 -8.84 -2.37
N LYS A 51 20.71 -9.14 -1.44
CA LYS A 51 22.07 -9.59 -1.79
C LYS A 51 22.04 -10.94 -2.53
N ALA A 52 21.20 -11.87 -2.04
CA ALA A 52 21.03 -13.19 -2.67
C ALA A 52 20.36 -13.09 -4.05
N GLU A 53 19.39 -12.22 -4.23
CA GLU A 53 18.71 -11.99 -5.51
C GLU A 53 19.62 -11.32 -6.53
N LEU A 54 20.40 -10.31 -6.13
CA LEU A 54 21.39 -9.65 -6.98
C LEU A 54 22.48 -10.65 -7.42
N GLN A 55 22.96 -11.49 -6.52
CA GLN A 55 23.94 -12.53 -6.79
C GLN A 55 23.40 -13.56 -7.80
N GLN A 56 22.16 -13.99 -7.67
CA GLN A 56 21.51 -14.88 -8.64
C GLN A 56 21.30 -14.22 -10.01
N GLN A 57 20.91 -12.94 -10.06
CA GLN A 57 20.75 -12.23 -11.32
C GLN A 57 22.07 -12.04 -12.05
N LEU A 58 23.17 -11.77 -11.34
CA LEU A 58 24.51 -11.63 -11.91
C LEU A 58 25.02 -12.95 -12.46
N ILE A 59 24.86 -14.06 -11.73
CA ILE A 59 25.23 -15.43 -12.17
C ILE A 59 24.44 -15.82 -13.41
N ARG A 60 23.12 -15.56 -13.47
CA ARG A 60 22.29 -15.86 -14.64
C ARG A 60 22.74 -15.12 -15.91
N ARG A 61 23.19 -13.87 -15.77
CA ARG A 61 23.60 -13.05 -16.90
C ARG A 61 24.93 -13.46 -17.49
N ASP A 62 25.84 -13.99 -16.68
CA ASP A 62 27.18 -14.48 -17.15
C ASP A 62 27.07 -15.84 -17.83
N VAL A 63 26.17 -16.72 -17.40
CA VAL A 63 25.88 -18.02 -18.05
C VAL A 63 25.25 -17.84 -19.44
N MET A 64 24.49 -16.73 -19.65
CA MET A 64 23.84 -16.45 -20.95
C MET A 64 24.76 -15.81 -22.00
N SER A 65 26.02 -15.51 -21.70
CA SER A 65 26.99 -14.95 -22.65
C SER A 65 27.78 -15.98 -23.43
N SER A 66 27.58 -17.27 -23.19
CA SER A 66 28.22 -18.36 -23.93
C SER A 66 27.44 -18.73 -25.22
N PRO A 67 28.08 -18.69 -26.42
CA PRO A 67 27.40 -18.96 -27.70
C PRO A 67 26.83 -20.37 -27.86
N ALA A 68 27.14 -21.32 -26.98
CA ALA A 68 26.77 -22.74 -27.12
C ALA A 68 25.43 -23.10 -26.43
N GLU A 69 24.87 -22.23 -25.57
CA GLU A 69 23.64 -22.49 -24.82
C GLU A 69 22.46 -21.58 -25.23
N GLN A 70 22.58 -20.84 -26.33
CA GLN A 70 21.51 -20.01 -26.90
C GLN A 70 20.43 -20.82 -27.63
N GLN A 71 20.51 -22.14 -27.68
CA GLN A 71 19.43 -22.99 -28.19
C GLN A 71 18.56 -23.50 -27.05
N GLU A 72 17.33 -22.99 -27.01
CA GLU A 72 16.18 -23.44 -26.20
C GLU A 72 16.03 -22.96 -24.76
N PHE A 73 16.32 -21.73 -24.47
CA PHE A 73 15.53 -21.07 -23.43
C PHE A 73 14.32 -20.47 -24.14
N THR A 74 13.27 -21.27 -24.29
CA THR A 74 12.06 -20.85 -25.00
C THR A 74 11.39 -19.72 -24.24
N GLU A 75 10.79 -18.77 -24.95
CA GLU A 75 9.91 -17.73 -24.38
C GLU A 75 8.88 -18.33 -23.40
N GLU A 76 8.55 -19.59 -23.56
CA GLU A 76 7.68 -20.41 -22.72
C GLU A 76 8.26 -20.68 -21.32
N GLN A 77 9.56 -20.90 -21.16
CA GLN A 77 10.19 -21.12 -19.86
C GLN A 77 10.37 -19.80 -19.11
N ALA A 78 10.74 -18.72 -19.79
CA ALA A 78 10.81 -17.38 -19.21
C ALA A 78 9.42 -16.86 -18.79
N ALA A 79 8.39 -17.14 -19.59
CA ALA A 79 6.99 -16.85 -19.25
C ALA A 79 6.51 -17.68 -18.06
N LYS A 80 6.91 -18.96 -17.99
CA LYS A 80 6.55 -19.86 -16.89
C LYS A 80 7.22 -19.45 -15.57
N ASP A 81 8.51 -19.15 -15.59
CA ASP A 81 9.26 -18.68 -14.43
C ASP A 81 8.75 -17.31 -13.93
N SER A 82 8.40 -16.41 -14.86
CA SER A 82 7.74 -15.13 -14.57
C SER A 82 6.34 -15.33 -13.97
N TYR A 83 5.58 -16.29 -14.50
CA TYR A 83 4.27 -16.64 -13.99
C TYR A 83 4.34 -17.29 -12.60
N GLU A 84 5.24 -18.25 -12.37
CA GLU A 84 5.43 -18.89 -11.06
C GLU A 84 5.96 -17.90 -10.01
N GLY A 85 6.85 -16.98 -10.39
CA GLY A 85 7.31 -15.88 -9.55
C GLY A 85 6.16 -14.95 -9.15
N SER A 86 5.36 -14.52 -10.12
CA SER A 86 4.22 -13.65 -9.88
C SER A 86 3.14 -14.32 -9.02
N VAL A 87 2.87 -15.62 -9.21
CA VAL A 87 1.92 -16.40 -8.39
C VAL A 87 2.40 -16.54 -6.95
N LYS A 88 3.71 -16.72 -6.73
CA LYS A 88 4.28 -16.84 -5.39
C LYS A 88 4.29 -15.50 -4.65
N GLU A 89 4.61 -14.40 -5.32
CA GLU A 89 4.50 -13.03 -4.78
C GLU A 89 3.04 -12.67 -4.51
N ASP A 90 2.12 -13.01 -5.40
CA ASP A 90 0.70 -12.78 -5.23
C ASP A 90 0.14 -13.58 -4.05
N LYS A 91 0.60 -14.82 -3.85
CA LYS A 91 0.23 -15.63 -2.69
C LYS A 91 0.74 -15.04 -1.38
N MET A 92 2.01 -14.63 -1.28
CA MET A 92 2.56 -13.96 -0.10
C MET A 92 1.84 -12.63 0.18
N ARG A 93 1.53 -11.87 -0.86
CA ARG A 93 0.79 -10.63 -0.79
C ARG A 93 -0.64 -10.86 -0.26
N ARG A 94 -1.31 -11.95 -0.69
CA ARG A 94 -2.65 -12.34 -0.23
C ARG A 94 -2.67 -12.82 1.23
N GLU A 95 -1.66 -13.57 1.67
CA GLU A 95 -1.55 -14.07 3.04
C GLU A 95 -1.30 -12.94 4.08
N ASN A 96 -0.71 -11.82 3.68
CA ASN A 96 -0.43 -10.65 4.52
C ASN A 96 -1.44 -9.50 4.33
N ARG A 97 -2.52 -9.69 3.58
CA ARG A 97 -3.54 -8.66 3.36
C ARG A 97 -4.25 -8.32 4.66
N ARG A 98 -4.47 -7.02 4.84
CA ARG A 98 -5.31 -6.51 5.91
C ARG A 98 -6.76 -6.55 5.50
N ALA A 99 -7.66 -6.68 6.49
CA ALA A 99 -9.10 -6.66 6.22
C ALA A 99 -9.53 -5.36 5.51
N ILE A 100 -8.95 -4.22 5.90
CA ILE A 100 -9.25 -2.92 5.29
C ILE A 100 -8.04 -2.41 4.50
N THR A 101 -8.25 -2.08 3.22
CA THR A 101 -7.28 -1.42 2.36
C THR A 101 -7.95 -0.22 1.69
N PRO A 102 -7.45 1.02 1.88
CA PRO A 102 -8.00 2.20 1.19
C PRO A 102 -7.79 2.08 -0.32
N TYR A 103 -8.80 2.48 -1.09
CA TYR A 103 -8.74 2.54 -2.55
C TYR A 103 -8.95 3.98 -3.02
N LEU A 104 -7.85 4.66 -3.32
CA LEU A 104 -7.85 6.05 -3.76
C LEU A 104 -8.17 6.11 -5.25
N THR A 105 -9.39 6.53 -5.58
CA THR A 105 -9.84 6.64 -6.96
C THR A 105 -9.66 8.09 -7.44
N VAL A 106 -8.83 8.28 -8.48
CA VAL A 106 -8.48 9.59 -9.01
C VAL A 106 -8.46 9.59 -10.55
N HIS A 107 -8.55 10.76 -11.19
CA HIS A 107 -8.46 10.86 -12.66
C HIS A 107 -7.08 10.46 -13.18
N LYS A 108 -6.02 10.77 -12.43
CA LYS A 108 -4.62 10.57 -12.85
C LYS A 108 -3.83 9.78 -11.80
N PRO A 109 -4.03 8.45 -11.75
CA PRO A 109 -3.39 7.62 -10.73
C PRO A 109 -1.86 7.70 -10.69
N GLY A 110 -1.21 7.89 -11.85
CA GLY A 110 0.24 8.06 -11.92
C GLY A 110 0.75 9.27 -11.12
N GLU A 111 0.08 10.43 -11.23
CA GLU A 111 0.44 11.63 -10.45
C GLU A 111 0.28 11.41 -8.94
N LEU A 112 -0.73 10.64 -8.52
CA LEU A 112 -0.92 10.30 -7.10
C LEU A 112 0.16 9.33 -6.60
N ILE A 113 0.58 8.35 -7.43
CA ILE A 113 1.68 7.43 -7.08
C ILE A 113 2.98 8.22 -6.89
N ASP A 114 3.29 9.17 -7.79
CA ASP A 114 4.46 10.02 -7.68
C ASP A 114 4.42 10.86 -6.39
N PHE A 115 3.26 11.47 -6.09
CA PHE A 115 3.05 12.21 -4.84
C PHE A 115 3.29 11.34 -3.60
N VAL A 116 2.68 10.17 -3.52
CA VAL A 116 2.81 9.24 -2.37
C VAL A 116 4.27 8.77 -2.21
N THR A 117 4.96 8.57 -3.34
CA THR A 117 6.38 8.20 -3.34
C THR A 117 7.25 9.33 -2.80
N GLU A 118 7.07 10.55 -3.29
CA GLU A 118 7.89 11.71 -2.90
C GLU A 118 7.60 12.18 -1.47
N ALA A 119 6.32 12.24 -1.09
CA ALA A 119 5.91 12.74 0.22
C ALA A 119 6.14 11.73 1.35
N PHE A 120 5.78 10.47 1.12
CA PHE A 120 5.65 9.46 2.17
C PHE A 120 6.56 8.26 2.00
N GLY A 121 7.39 8.21 0.95
CA GLY A 121 8.29 7.09 0.67
C GLY A 121 7.54 5.85 0.20
N GLY A 122 6.42 6.04 -0.52
CA GLY A 122 5.64 4.96 -1.09
C GLY A 122 6.45 4.12 -2.08
N ILE A 123 6.23 2.80 -2.08
CA ILE A 123 6.86 1.85 -2.99
C ILE A 123 5.76 1.16 -3.79
N GLU A 124 5.75 1.38 -5.10
CA GLU A 124 4.84 0.69 -6.00
C GLU A 124 5.28 -0.77 -6.21
N HIS A 125 4.35 -1.71 -5.98
CA HIS A 125 4.60 -3.15 -6.14
C HIS A 125 3.90 -3.74 -7.35
N PHE A 126 2.79 -3.14 -7.75
CA PHE A 126 1.94 -3.68 -8.80
C PHE A 126 1.24 -2.56 -9.56
N ARG A 127 1.12 -2.74 -10.88
CA ARG A 127 0.33 -1.87 -11.76
C ARG A 127 -0.31 -2.70 -12.87
N ALA A 128 -1.59 -2.51 -13.12
CA ALA A 128 -2.32 -3.19 -14.20
C ALA A 128 -3.44 -2.31 -14.75
N THR A 129 -4.05 -2.73 -15.85
CA THR A 129 -5.33 -2.19 -16.30
C THR A 129 -6.44 -2.82 -15.47
N GLY A 130 -7.22 -2.02 -14.75
CA GLY A 130 -8.38 -2.46 -13.99
C GLY A 130 -9.55 -2.88 -14.89
N SER A 131 -10.53 -3.58 -14.32
CA SER A 131 -11.71 -4.10 -15.03
C SER A 131 -12.57 -2.99 -15.69
N ALA A 132 -12.51 -1.77 -15.17
CA ALA A 132 -13.19 -0.61 -15.74
C ALA A 132 -12.36 0.13 -16.82
N GLY A 133 -11.23 -0.45 -17.27
CA GLY A 133 -10.35 0.13 -18.28
C GLY A 133 -9.40 1.22 -17.78
N GLY A 134 -9.44 1.53 -16.48
CA GLY A 134 -8.52 2.47 -15.83
C GLY A 134 -7.27 1.79 -15.27
N MET A 135 -6.36 2.58 -14.72
CA MET A 135 -5.21 2.07 -13.99
C MET A 135 -5.63 1.49 -12.63
N HIS A 136 -4.98 0.43 -12.20
CA HIS A 136 -4.98 -0.08 -10.83
C HIS A 136 -3.54 -0.33 -10.39
N ALA A 137 -3.17 0.18 -9.23
CA ALA A 137 -1.85 -0.01 -8.64
C ALA A 137 -1.94 -0.29 -7.14
N GLU A 138 -0.95 -1.00 -6.61
CA GLU A 138 -0.75 -1.22 -5.18
C GLU A 138 0.57 -0.59 -4.75
N VAL A 139 0.50 0.28 -3.75
CA VAL A 139 1.65 1.04 -3.22
C VAL A 139 1.75 0.79 -1.72
N SER A 140 2.91 0.38 -1.22
CA SER A 140 3.14 0.29 0.23
C SER A 140 3.64 1.62 0.79
N ILE A 141 3.12 1.98 1.97
CA ILE A 141 3.63 3.06 2.82
C ILE A 141 3.89 2.43 4.20
N GLY A 142 5.15 2.32 4.59
CA GLY A 142 5.51 1.60 5.81
C GLY A 142 5.04 0.14 5.79
N ASP A 143 4.24 -0.26 6.78
CA ASP A 143 3.67 -1.62 6.92
C ASP A 143 2.32 -1.80 6.23
N SER A 144 1.83 -0.80 5.54
CA SER A 144 0.48 -0.74 4.99
C SER A 144 0.50 -0.67 3.47
N VAL A 145 -0.56 -1.16 2.82
CA VAL A 145 -0.79 -1.03 1.39
C VAL A 145 -1.94 -0.06 1.15
N VAL A 146 -1.80 0.80 0.15
CA VAL A 146 -2.88 1.59 -0.43
C VAL A 146 -3.08 1.14 -1.86
N MET A 147 -4.33 1.04 -2.29
CA MET A 147 -4.68 0.85 -3.69
C MET A 147 -4.94 2.20 -4.33
N ILE A 148 -4.40 2.41 -5.51
CA ILE A 148 -4.56 3.65 -6.28
C ILE A 148 -5.08 3.27 -7.66
N GLY A 149 -6.18 3.88 -8.06
CA GLY A 149 -6.73 3.58 -9.38
C GLY A 149 -7.57 4.69 -9.96
N GLY A 150 -8.07 4.43 -11.17
CA GLY A 150 -8.97 5.34 -11.88
C GLY A 150 -8.54 5.65 -13.31
N ALA A 151 -9.23 6.58 -13.91
CA ALA A 151 -8.99 7.12 -15.26
C ALA A 151 -9.79 8.42 -15.41
N GLU A 152 -9.55 9.18 -16.48
CA GLU A 152 -10.27 10.45 -16.74
C GLU A 152 -11.80 10.30 -16.80
N HIS A 153 -12.30 9.13 -17.19
CA HIS A 153 -13.74 8.83 -17.28
C HIS A 153 -14.34 8.21 -16.00
N ILE A 154 -13.53 7.96 -14.97
CA ILE A 154 -13.97 7.38 -13.70
C ILE A 154 -14.13 8.52 -12.69
N GLU A 155 -15.28 8.59 -12.05
CA GLU A 155 -15.55 9.60 -11.01
C GLU A 155 -14.60 9.41 -9.82
N PRO A 156 -13.84 10.43 -9.43
CA PRO A 156 -12.92 10.34 -8.31
C PRO A 156 -13.66 10.12 -6.98
N MET A 157 -13.02 9.35 -6.11
CA MET A 157 -13.44 9.19 -4.71
C MET A 157 -12.25 9.50 -3.79
N PRO A 158 -12.06 10.79 -3.44
CA PRO A 158 -11.01 11.18 -2.52
C PRO A 158 -11.19 10.53 -1.16
N THR A 159 -10.07 10.22 -0.51
CA THR A 159 -10.07 9.50 0.77
C THR A 159 -9.35 10.32 1.83
N ALA A 160 -9.85 10.27 3.07
CA ALA A 160 -9.11 10.77 4.22
C ALA A 160 -8.32 9.62 4.88
N ILE A 161 -7.05 9.88 5.14
CA ILE A 161 -6.09 8.91 5.68
C ILE A 161 -5.42 9.51 6.91
N HIS A 162 -5.37 8.76 8.00
CA HIS A 162 -4.45 8.99 9.10
C HIS A 162 -3.16 8.22 8.81
N LEU A 163 -2.05 8.95 8.76
CA LEU A 163 -0.74 8.42 8.37
C LEU A 163 0.26 8.58 9.52
N TYR A 164 0.67 7.47 10.13
CA TYR A 164 1.70 7.48 11.16
C TYR A 164 3.09 7.41 10.56
N VAL A 165 3.92 8.40 10.90
CA VAL A 165 5.31 8.54 10.40
C VAL A 165 6.28 8.74 11.56
N PRO A 166 7.58 8.41 11.39
CA PRO A 166 8.60 8.68 12.41
C PRO A 166 8.82 10.17 12.71
N ASN A 167 8.61 11.03 11.70
CA ASN A 167 8.81 12.48 11.80
C ASN A 167 7.76 13.21 10.96
N VAL A 168 6.74 13.75 11.65
CA VAL A 168 5.63 14.46 11.01
C VAL A 168 6.08 15.76 10.34
N ASP A 169 7.02 16.51 10.95
CA ASP A 169 7.48 17.78 10.39
C ASP A 169 8.13 17.56 9.01
N GLU A 170 9.03 16.57 8.91
CA GLU A 170 9.66 16.24 7.63
C GLU A 170 8.68 15.70 6.58
N ALA A 171 7.74 14.83 6.99
CA ALA A 171 6.75 14.27 6.06
C ALA A 171 5.79 15.35 5.56
N TYR A 172 5.35 16.24 6.43
CA TYR A 172 4.51 17.39 6.10
C TYR A 172 5.19 18.33 5.09
N GLU A 173 6.45 18.70 5.35
CA GLU A 173 7.24 19.53 4.44
C GLU A 173 7.45 18.87 3.07
N ARG A 174 7.73 17.57 3.03
CA ARG A 174 7.82 16.83 1.76
C ARG A 174 6.50 16.83 1.01
N ALA A 175 5.36 16.64 1.70
CA ALA A 175 4.04 16.67 1.09
C ALA A 175 3.71 18.03 0.48
N LEU A 176 4.03 19.14 1.19
CA LEU A 176 3.86 20.48 0.64
C LEU A 176 4.75 20.71 -0.59
N LYS A 177 6.01 20.25 -0.54
CA LYS A 177 6.94 20.33 -1.66
C LYS A 177 6.48 19.51 -2.88
N ALA A 178 5.84 18.36 -2.64
CA ALA A 178 5.23 17.51 -3.67
C ALA A 178 3.88 18.06 -4.20
N GLY A 179 3.47 19.25 -3.78
CA GLY A 179 2.31 19.98 -4.33
C GLY A 179 1.03 19.91 -3.50
N ALA A 180 1.05 19.33 -2.30
CA ALA A 180 -0.10 19.37 -1.41
C ALA A 180 -0.33 20.77 -0.82
N THR A 181 -1.56 21.04 -0.39
CA THR A 181 -1.95 22.25 0.35
C THR A 181 -2.15 21.94 1.82
N SER A 182 -1.78 22.90 2.70
CA SER A 182 -2.00 22.76 4.15
C SER A 182 -3.49 22.83 4.48
N LEU A 183 -4.00 21.82 5.15
CA LEU A 183 -5.30 21.83 5.83
C LEU A 183 -5.16 22.28 7.29
N MET A 184 -4.12 21.78 7.96
CA MET A 184 -3.84 22.05 9.36
C MET A 184 -2.31 22.07 9.55
N PRO A 185 -1.74 23.17 10.05
CA PRO A 185 -0.30 23.22 10.34
C PRO A 185 0.08 22.18 11.40
N VAL A 186 1.32 21.72 11.36
CA VAL A 186 1.84 20.76 12.36
C VAL A 186 1.87 21.41 13.73
N ALA A 187 1.26 20.74 14.72
CA ALA A 187 1.23 21.16 16.10
C ALA A 187 1.18 19.95 17.05
N ASP A 188 1.63 20.16 18.30
CA ASP A 188 1.46 19.18 19.36
C ASP A 188 0.00 19.13 19.79
N GLN A 189 -0.57 17.93 19.80
CA GLN A 189 -1.97 17.71 20.12
C GLN A 189 -2.14 17.22 21.56
N PRO A 190 -3.21 17.66 22.26
CA PRO A 190 -3.43 17.30 23.65
C PRO A 190 -3.71 15.81 23.89
N TYR A 191 -3.97 15.05 22.81
CA TYR A 191 -4.24 13.61 22.86
C TYR A 191 -3.00 12.74 22.62
N GLY A 192 -1.79 13.31 22.63
CA GLY A 192 -0.55 12.55 22.75
C GLY A 192 0.21 12.31 21.45
N GLU A 193 0.02 13.15 20.46
CA GLU A 193 0.78 13.12 19.20
C GLU A 193 1.10 14.53 18.70
N ARG A 194 2.11 14.62 17.82
CA ARG A 194 2.35 15.79 16.99
C ARG A 194 1.79 15.51 15.62
N SER A 195 0.86 16.34 15.13
CA SER A 195 0.16 16.08 13.86
C SER A 195 -0.13 17.33 13.05
N GLY A 196 -0.28 17.15 11.76
CA GLY A 196 -0.69 18.13 10.77
C GLY A 196 -1.52 17.49 9.66
N GLY A 197 -2.20 18.30 8.86
CA GLY A 197 -3.04 17.82 7.76
C GLY A 197 -2.70 18.50 6.45
N VAL A 198 -2.67 17.74 5.37
CA VAL A 198 -2.53 18.25 4.00
C VAL A 198 -3.58 17.65 3.08
N GLU A 199 -3.92 18.36 2.01
CA GLU A 199 -4.74 17.86 0.91
C GLU A 199 -3.88 17.80 -0.35
N ASP A 200 -3.84 16.63 -1.00
CA ASP A 200 -3.11 16.49 -2.26
C ASP A 200 -3.91 17.10 -3.43
N VAL A 201 -3.30 17.15 -4.60
CA VAL A 201 -3.90 17.76 -5.81
C VAL A 201 -5.13 17.02 -6.33
N HIS A 202 -5.41 15.83 -5.80
CA HIS A 202 -6.57 15.01 -6.15
C HIS A 202 -7.68 15.07 -5.09
N GLY A 203 -7.49 15.86 -4.00
CA GLY A 203 -8.45 16.05 -2.93
C GLY A 203 -8.38 14.99 -1.82
N ASN A 204 -7.39 14.08 -1.82
CA ASN A 204 -7.21 13.19 -0.69
C ASN A 204 -6.63 13.97 0.50
N ARG A 205 -7.12 13.66 1.69
CA ARG A 205 -6.69 14.31 2.94
C ARG A 205 -5.77 13.37 3.72
N TRP A 206 -4.59 13.87 4.05
CA TRP A 206 -3.57 13.13 4.78
C TRP A 206 -3.36 13.79 6.13
N TYR A 207 -3.87 13.16 7.20
CA TYR A 207 -3.62 13.53 8.59
C TYR A 207 -2.35 12.82 9.04
N ILE A 208 -1.24 13.55 9.01
CA ILE A 208 0.10 13.01 9.27
C ILE A 208 0.42 13.17 10.74
N ALA A 209 0.85 12.11 11.41
CA ALA A 209 1.09 12.13 12.85
C ALA A 209 2.37 11.38 13.26
N THR A 210 3.02 11.90 14.30
CA THR A 210 4.06 11.21 15.06
C THR A 210 3.62 11.17 16.52
N PRO A 211 3.34 9.98 17.08
CA PRO A 211 2.94 9.85 18.47
C PRO A 211 4.09 10.13 19.42
N PHE A 212 3.80 10.66 20.62
CA PHE A 212 4.82 10.93 21.64
C PHE A 212 5.34 9.67 22.33
N VAL A 213 4.62 8.55 22.21
CA VAL A 213 5.09 7.23 22.64
C VAL A 213 5.56 6.43 21.44
N PRO A 214 6.49 5.48 21.58
CA PRO A 214 6.97 4.66 20.48
C PRO A 214 5.82 4.02 19.69
N LEU A 215 5.86 4.05 18.37
CA LEU A 215 4.87 3.42 17.49
C LEU A 215 4.60 1.95 17.85
N GLN A 216 5.63 1.24 18.34
CA GLN A 216 5.51 -0.16 18.78
C GLN A 216 4.62 -0.35 20.02
N GLU A 217 4.42 0.68 20.83
CA GLU A 217 3.50 0.65 21.99
C GLU A 217 2.07 0.95 21.61
N ILE A 218 1.87 1.74 20.53
CA ILE A 218 0.56 2.05 19.96
C ILE A 218 0.13 0.98 18.95
N ALA A 219 1.10 0.40 18.25
CA ALA A 219 0.93 -0.39 17.03
C ALA A 219 0.37 -1.81 17.23
N LYS A 220 -0.11 -2.18 18.41
CA LYS A 220 -0.84 -3.46 18.50
C LYS A 220 -2.12 -3.45 17.68
N ASP A 221 -2.68 -2.25 17.43
CA ASP A 221 -3.97 -2.07 16.76
C ASP A 221 -3.96 -1.00 15.65
N LEU A 222 -2.87 -0.22 15.49
CA LEU A 222 -2.74 0.83 14.46
C LEU A 222 -1.64 0.49 13.48
N HIS A 223 -1.88 0.84 12.22
CA HIS A 223 -0.96 0.65 11.10
C HIS A 223 -0.49 2.00 10.57
N THR A 224 0.57 1.99 9.76
CA THR A 224 1.08 3.21 9.12
C THR A 224 -0.02 3.98 8.41
N VAL A 225 -0.94 3.28 7.71
CA VAL A 225 -2.10 3.88 7.03
C VAL A 225 -3.38 3.39 7.66
N THR A 226 -4.22 4.33 8.08
CA THR A 226 -5.56 4.06 8.62
C THR A 226 -6.58 4.94 7.89
N VAL A 227 -7.68 4.36 7.40
CA VAL A 227 -8.76 5.12 6.76
C VAL A 227 -9.48 5.94 7.83
N TYR A 228 -9.69 7.24 7.56
CA TYR A 228 -10.41 8.14 8.43
C TYR A 228 -11.73 8.56 7.78
N PHE A 229 -12.85 8.29 8.43
CA PHE A 229 -14.19 8.62 7.93
C PHE A 229 -14.73 9.89 8.57
N HIS A 230 -15.44 10.69 7.77
CA HIS A 230 -16.17 11.87 8.23
C HIS A 230 -17.65 11.73 7.87
N PRO A 231 -18.42 10.84 8.52
CA PRO A 231 -19.84 10.69 8.23
C PRO A 231 -20.67 11.80 8.90
N ILE A 232 -21.82 12.14 8.31
CA ILE A 232 -22.90 12.84 9.01
C ILE A 232 -23.70 11.80 9.79
N GLY A 233 -23.62 11.81 11.11
CA GLY A 233 -24.19 10.79 11.99
C GLY A 233 -23.21 9.65 12.26
N ALA A 234 -22.09 9.97 12.91
CA ALA A 234 -21.02 9.03 13.22
C ALA A 234 -21.52 7.80 14.02
N GLN A 235 -22.50 7.95 14.90
CA GLN A 235 -23.11 6.79 15.59
C GLN A 235 -23.76 5.84 14.58
N ARG A 236 -24.52 6.34 13.62
CA ARG A 236 -25.18 5.50 12.60
C ARG A 236 -24.17 4.80 11.70
N PHE A 237 -23.01 5.44 11.46
CA PHE A 237 -21.92 4.80 10.72
C PHE A 237 -21.30 3.66 11.53
N ILE A 238 -21.06 3.84 12.84
CA ILE A 238 -20.61 2.76 13.74
C ILE A 238 -21.62 1.60 13.74
N ASP A 239 -22.92 1.91 13.84
CA ASP A 239 -23.99 0.90 13.80
C ASP A 239 -23.97 0.13 12.47
N PHE A 240 -23.78 0.83 11.33
CA PHE A 240 -23.67 0.21 10.03
C PHE A 240 -22.50 -0.76 9.95
N VAL A 241 -21.26 -0.31 10.26
CA VAL A 241 -20.07 -1.18 10.15
C VAL A 241 -20.08 -2.33 11.17
N THR A 242 -20.77 -2.14 12.31
CA THR A 242 -20.98 -3.20 13.30
C THR A 242 -21.91 -4.28 12.74
N ASN A 243 -23.04 -3.90 12.17
CA ASN A 243 -24.03 -4.85 11.65
C ASN A 243 -23.61 -5.49 10.32
N ALA A 244 -22.94 -4.72 9.44
CA ALA A 244 -22.53 -5.20 8.11
C ALA A 244 -21.23 -6.02 8.16
N PHE A 245 -20.26 -5.63 8.97
CA PHE A 245 -18.88 -6.12 8.90
C PHE A 245 -18.36 -6.63 10.26
N SER A 246 -19.24 -6.85 11.23
CA SER A 246 -18.88 -7.26 12.59
C SER A 246 -17.89 -6.31 13.27
N GLY A 247 -18.00 -5.03 12.96
CA GLY A 247 -17.17 -3.97 13.53
C GLY A 247 -17.29 -3.91 15.05
N LYS A 248 -16.15 -3.77 15.72
CA LYS A 248 -16.06 -3.63 17.18
C LYS A 248 -15.51 -2.26 17.55
N GLU A 249 -16.28 -1.43 18.22
CA GLU A 249 -15.80 -0.15 18.74
C GLU A 249 -14.73 -0.40 19.81
N LEU A 250 -13.56 0.20 19.62
CA LEU A 250 -12.41 0.08 20.52
C LEU A 250 -12.30 1.29 21.46
N MET A 251 -12.61 2.49 20.92
CA MET A 251 -12.45 3.75 21.62
C MET A 251 -13.43 4.79 21.07
N ARG A 252 -13.93 5.65 21.97
CA ARG A 252 -14.74 6.81 21.63
C ARG A 252 -14.35 8.01 22.47
N HIS A 253 -14.20 9.15 21.81
CA HIS A 253 -14.18 10.45 22.45
C HIS A 253 -15.36 11.27 21.92
N ALA A 254 -16.22 11.75 22.80
CA ALA A 254 -17.46 12.46 22.43
C ALA A 254 -17.72 13.66 23.34
N GLU A 255 -18.39 14.67 22.81
CA GLU A 255 -18.97 15.79 23.55
C GLU A 255 -20.49 15.76 23.39
N GLY A 256 -21.19 15.37 24.43
CA GLY A 256 -22.63 15.08 24.34
C GLY A 256 -22.87 13.92 23.36
N ASP A 257 -23.77 14.14 22.41
CA ASP A 257 -24.07 13.13 21.36
C ASP A 257 -23.10 13.18 20.15
N MET A 258 -22.18 14.14 20.13
CA MET A 258 -21.25 14.34 19.03
C MET A 258 -20.00 13.49 19.23
N ILE A 259 -19.76 12.52 18.33
CA ILE A 259 -18.55 11.72 18.32
C ILE A 259 -17.43 12.53 17.65
N LEU A 260 -16.47 12.97 18.44
CA LEU A 260 -15.31 13.73 17.97
C LEU A 260 -14.28 12.84 17.31
N HIS A 261 -14.07 11.65 17.89
CA HIS A 261 -13.17 10.63 17.39
C HIS A 261 -13.61 9.25 17.90
N ALA A 262 -13.59 8.26 17.05
CA ALA A 262 -13.77 6.85 17.42
C ALA A 262 -12.87 5.94 16.59
N LYS A 263 -12.55 4.78 17.15
CA LYS A 263 -11.83 3.68 16.50
C LYS A 263 -12.70 2.46 16.48
N VAL A 264 -12.83 1.84 15.30
CA VAL A 264 -13.60 0.61 15.11
C VAL A 264 -12.72 -0.43 14.45
N GLN A 265 -12.62 -1.61 15.06
CA GLN A 265 -11.92 -2.76 14.51
C GLN A 265 -12.83 -3.54 13.57
N ILE A 266 -12.34 -3.86 12.37
CA ILE A 266 -12.98 -4.76 11.40
C ILE A 266 -11.92 -5.78 10.98
N GLY A 267 -12.14 -7.06 11.32
CA GLY A 267 -11.14 -8.10 11.14
C GLY A 267 -9.83 -7.79 11.88
N ASN A 268 -8.72 -7.76 11.16
CA ASN A 268 -7.39 -7.40 11.67
C ASN A 268 -7.01 -5.94 11.40
N SER A 269 -7.96 -5.08 11.03
CA SER A 269 -7.73 -3.68 10.73
C SER A 269 -8.55 -2.77 11.64
N VAL A 270 -8.08 -1.54 11.81
CA VAL A 270 -8.81 -0.47 12.51
C VAL A 270 -9.15 0.61 11.50
N ILE A 271 -10.35 1.15 11.60
CA ILE A 271 -10.75 2.40 10.95
C ILE A 271 -10.94 3.47 12.01
N GLU A 272 -10.72 4.71 11.63
CA GLU A 272 -10.96 5.88 12.44
C GLU A 272 -12.10 6.72 11.87
N LEU A 273 -12.81 7.41 12.73
CA LEU A 273 -13.90 8.30 12.31
C LEU A 273 -14.15 9.43 13.31
N GLY A 274 -14.71 10.49 12.79
CA GLY A 274 -15.29 11.58 13.59
C GLY A 274 -16.48 12.17 12.85
N GLU A 275 -17.43 12.76 13.60
CA GLU A 275 -18.59 13.45 13.03
C GLU A 275 -18.13 14.51 12.02
N ALA A 276 -18.72 14.51 10.82
CA ALA A 276 -18.51 15.58 9.87
C ALA A 276 -18.99 16.92 10.47
N ARG A 277 -18.16 17.95 10.32
CA ARG A 277 -18.43 19.30 10.84
C ARG A 277 -18.30 20.32 9.72
N TYR A 278 -18.57 21.58 10.06
CA TYR A 278 -18.44 22.69 9.12
C TYR A 278 -17.05 22.75 8.46
N GLU A 279 -16.01 22.40 9.21
CA GLU A 279 -14.60 22.39 8.78
C GLU A 279 -14.17 21.06 8.16
N THR A 280 -14.88 19.98 8.46
CA THR A 280 -14.58 18.62 7.96
C THR A 280 -15.81 18.08 7.24
N GLN A 281 -16.00 18.52 6.00
CA GLN A 281 -17.11 18.05 5.17
C GLN A 281 -17.04 16.53 4.95
N PRO A 282 -18.21 15.87 4.78
CA PRO A 282 -18.24 14.45 4.42
C PRO A 282 -17.35 14.17 3.21
N LEU A 283 -16.59 13.10 3.29
CA LEU A 283 -15.71 12.65 2.22
C LEU A 283 -15.97 11.16 2.01
N PRO A 284 -16.94 10.81 1.13
CA PRO A 284 -17.19 9.43 0.75
C PRO A 284 -15.95 8.81 0.14
N THR A 285 -15.61 7.61 0.55
CA THR A 285 -14.38 6.94 0.13
C THR A 285 -14.63 5.51 -0.36
N ALA A 286 -13.69 4.97 -1.10
CA ALA A 286 -13.69 3.59 -1.56
C ALA A 286 -12.73 2.74 -0.72
N ILE A 287 -13.17 1.55 -0.34
CA ILE A 287 -12.42 0.63 0.52
C ILE A 287 -12.51 -0.79 -0.03
N TYR A 288 -11.38 -1.47 -0.11
CA TYR A 288 -11.36 -2.92 -0.19
C TYR A 288 -11.52 -3.51 1.20
N LEU A 289 -12.49 -4.43 1.34
CA LEU A 289 -12.75 -5.20 2.54
C LEU A 289 -12.53 -6.69 2.22
N TYR A 290 -11.44 -7.26 2.73
CA TYR A 290 -11.17 -8.68 2.61
C TYR A 290 -11.85 -9.46 3.72
N VAL A 291 -12.62 -10.47 3.33
CA VAL A 291 -13.45 -11.31 4.22
C VAL A 291 -13.27 -12.79 3.90
N ASP A 292 -13.74 -13.67 4.79
CA ASP A 292 -13.73 -15.11 4.55
C ASP A 292 -14.88 -15.58 3.64
N ASP A 293 -16.01 -14.85 3.65
CA ASP A 293 -17.23 -15.16 2.91
C ASP A 293 -17.88 -13.88 2.37
N VAL A 294 -17.74 -13.69 1.06
CA VAL A 294 -18.24 -12.50 0.34
C VAL A 294 -19.76 -12.49 0.31
N ASP A 295 -20.40 -13.64 0.06
CA ASP A 295 -21.86 -13.73 -0.09
C ASP A 295 -22.56 -13.39 1.23
N THR A 296 -22.11 -13.97 2.33
CA THR A 296 -22.66 -13.68 3.66
C THR A 296 -22.44 -12.23 4.05
N THR A 297 -21.23 -11.68 3.83
CA THR A 297 -20.91 -10.29 4.19
C THR A 297 -21.70 -9.29 3.33
N TYR A 298 -21.87 -9.59 2.05
CA TYR A 298 -22.70 -8.79 1.15
C TYR A 298 -24.16 -8.72 1.63
N GLU A 299 -24.79 -9.86 1.97
CA GLU A 299 -26.14 -9.88 2.50
C GLU A 299 -26.27 -9.12 3.82
N GLN A 300 -25.30 -9.24 4.72
CA GLN A 300 -25.26 -8.46 5.96
C GLN A 300 -25.20 -6.97 5.67
N ALA A 301 -24.38 -6.53 4.72
CA ALA A 301 -24.26 -5.14 4.34
C ALA A 301 -25.57 -4.57 3.74
N LEU A 302 -26.28 -5.35 2.91
CA LEU A 302 -27.60 -4.97 2.41
C LEU A 302 -28.62 -4.84 3.53
N ASN A 303 -28.66 -5.82 4.45
CA ASN A 303 -29.55 -5.83 5.60
C ASN A 303 -29.28 -4.64 6.57
N ALA A 304 -28.03 -4.17 6.63
CA ALA A 304 -27.65 -2.99 7.40
C ALA A 304 -27.99 -1.66 6.70
N GLY A 305 -28.57 -1.69 5.49
CA GLY A 305 -28.99 -0.51 4.73
C GLY A 305 -28.08 -0.12 3.58
N GLY A 306 -27.12 -0.97 3.22
CA GLY A 306 -26.30 -0.81 2.02
C GLY A 306 -27.11 -1.03 0.74
N VAL A 307 -26.64 -0.49 -0.38
CA VAL A 307 -27.21 -0.63 -1.71
C VAL A 307 -26.24 -1.40 -2.59
N SER A 308 -26.73 -2.45 -3.26
CA SER A 308 -25.92 -3.25 -4.19
C SER A 308 -25.47 -2.40 -5.38
N MET A 309 -24.17 -2.45 -5.67
CA MET A 309 -23.58 -1.95 -6.90
C MET A 309 -23.14 -3.09 -7.82
N LEU A 310 -22.66 -4.20 -7.22
CA LEU A 310 -22.34 -5.45 -7.90
C LEU A 310 -22.65 -6.60 -6.96
N ALA A 311 -23.48 -7.55 -7.40
CA ALA A 311 -23.73 -8.78 -6.66
C ALA A 311 -22.47 -9.68 -6.65
N PRO A 312 -22.31 -10.61 -5.68
CA PRO A 312 -21.16 -11.49 -5.58
C PRO A 312 -20.86 -12.19 -6.91
N THR A 313 -19.68 -11.94 -7.45
CA THR A 313 -19.26 -12.39 -8.79
C THR A 313 -17.79 -12.81 -8.75
N ASP A 314 -17.48 -13.95 -9.38
CA ASP A 314 -16.10 -14.41 -9.53
C ASP A 314 -15.39 -13.61 -10.60
N GLN A 315 -14.23 -13.07 -10.25
CA GLN A 315 -13.44 -12.22 -11.12
C GLN A 315 -12.33 -13.00 -11.82
N PRO A 316 -11.95 -12.61 -13.05
CA PRO A 316 -10.92 -13.31 -13.81
C PRO A 316 -9.54 -13.37 -13.14
N TYR A 317 -9.27 -12.43 -12.23
CA TYR A 317 -8.02 -12.35 -11.47
C TYR A 317 -8.01 -13.18 -10.18
N GLY A 318 -9.02 -14.03 -9.97
CA GLY A 318 -9.03 -15.07 -8.94
C GLY A 318 -9.62 -14.66 -7.59
N ASP A 319 -10.34 -13.54 -7.51
CA ASP A 319 -11.11 -13.15 -6.34
C ASP A 319 -12.63 -13.22 -6.64
N ARG A 320 -13.42 -13.54 -5.63
CA ARG A 320 -14.86 -13.33 -5.63
C ARG A 320 -15.14 -11.96 -5.02
N ASN A 321 -15.87 -11.09 -5.73
CA ASN A 321 -16.14 -9.71 -5.32
C ASN A 321 -17.61 -9.38 -5.30
N ALA A 322 -17.99 -8.51 -4.36
CA ALA A 322 -19.26 -7.80 -4.34
C ALA A 322 -19.02 -6.33 -4.03
N TRP A 323 -19.84 -5.43 -4.55
CA TRP A 323 -19.70 -4.00 -4.30
C TRP A 323 -20.96 -3.46 -3.66
N VAL A 324 -20.81 -2.76 -2.54
CA VAL A 324 -21.92 -2.19 -1.79
C VAL A 324 -21.63 -0.71 -1.52
N LYS A 325 -22.62 0.13 -1.77
CA LYS A 325 -22.62 1.52 -1.37
C LYS A 325 -23.34 1.64 -0.03
N ASP A 326 -22.66 2.17 0.99
CA ASP A 326 -23.26 2.37 2.31
C ASP A 326 -24.17 3.61 2.37
N PRO A 327 -24.94 3.81 3.47
CA PRO A 327 -25.81 4.98 3.62
C PRO A 327 -25.09 6.33 3.68
N PHE A 328 -23.76 6.32 3.78
CA PHE A 328 -22.88 7.50 3.84
C PHE A 328 -22.15 7.76 2.51
N ALA A 329 -22.54 7.02 1.46
CA ALA A 329 -22.01 7.05 0.12
C ALA A 329 -20.58 6.46 -0.04
N ASN A 330 -20.02 5.80 0.98
CA ASN A 330 -18.78 5.04 0.80
C ASN A 330 -19.04 3.79 -0.05
N VAL A 331 -18.01 3.37 -0.80
CA VAL A 331 -18.05 2.15 -1.62
C VAL A 331 -17.17 1.09 -0.99
N TRP A 332 -17.76 -0.06 -0.69
CA TRP A 332 -17.10 -1.21 -0.11
C TRP A 332 -16.95 -2.29 -1.17
N TYR A 333 -15.71 -2.55 -1.59
CA TYR A 333 -15.34 -3.67 -2.44
C TYR A 333 -15.07 -4.88 -1.54
N ILE A 334 -16.11 -5.69 -1.31
CA ILE A 334 -16.03 -6.90 -0.47
C ILE A 334 -15.39 -8.00 -1.30
N ALA A 335 -14.29 -8.58 -0.84
CA ALA A 335 -13.49 -9.52 -1.62
C ALA A 335 -12.98 -10.70 -0.81
N ALA A 336 -12.86 -11.84 -1.47
CA ALA A 336 -12.16 -13.03 -0.98
C ALA A 336 -11.48 -13.76 -2.14
N PRO A 337 -10.33 -14.40 -1.94
CA PRO A 337 -9.77 -15.30 -2.92
C PRO A 337 -10.72 -16.45 -3.22
N ILE A 338 -10.88 -16.82 -4.50
CA ILE A 338 -11.64 -18.00 -4.89
C ILE A 338 -10.93 -19.24 -4.31
N LYS A 339 -11.65 -20.02 -3.49
CA LYS A 339 -11.13 -21.27 -2.94
C LYS A 339 -11.05 -22.30 -4.08
N THR A 340 -9.82 -22.67 -4.47
CA THR A 340 -9.52 -23.71 -5.45
C THR A 340 -9.63 -25.09 -4.81
#